data_3971ba50e1dfd9687a3000ee8af598ac
#
_entry.id   3971ba50e1dfd9687a3000ee8af598ac
#
_cell.length_a   1.000
_cell.length_b   1.000
_cell.length_c   1.000
_cell.angle_alpha   90.00
_cell.angle_beta   90.00
_cell.angle_gamma   90.00
#
_symmetry.space_group_name_H-M   'P 1'
#
loop_
_entity.id
_entity.type
_entity.pdbx_description
1 polymer ?
#
loop_
_entity_poly.entity_id
_entity_poly.type
_entity_poly.pdbx_seq_one_letter_code
_entity_poly.pdbx_strand_id
1 'polypeptide(L)'
;LLSGCTKEEFIAGYNEFMFGDWFPTYGGTSQSGTSYDPDHVYDPPNPECDAKISSLLSQLYSLESSARSAVSSAISAAKDEYHSLPAEERTFANKVSIAYKHLSSVESTYDSAVSSVVSEMRRVLREYNQPETVADQAWSYYQSAKSSMISSLGG
;
A
#
# COMPACT_ATOMS: atom_id res chain seq x y z
N LEU A 1 18.40 6.17 23.28
CA LEU A 1 19.11 5.53 22.19
C LEU A 1 18.16 4.78 21.29
N LEU A 2 18.36 4.87 19.99
CA LEU A 2 17.55 4.19 19.00
C LEU A 2 18.14 2.82 18.72
N SER A 3 18.26 1.98 19.73
CA SER A 3 18.79 0.65 19.56
C SER A 3 17.83 -0.21 18.75
N GLY A 4 18.30 -0.85 17.71
CA GLY A 4 17.50 -1.72 16.86
C GLY A 4 16.95 -1.06 15.62
N CYS A 5 17.07 0.27 15.49
CA CYS A 5 16.66 0.95 14.25
C CYS A 5 17.63 2.09 13.98
N THR A 6 18.43 1.96 12.95
CA THR A 6 19.33 3.04 12.56
C THR A 6 18.55 4.10 11.77
N LYS A 7 19.10 5.29 11.69
CA LYS A 7 18.54 6.36 10.88
C LYS A 7 18.48 5.95 9.41
N GLU A 8 19.50 5.25 8.94
CA GLU A 8 19.60 4.79 7.57
C GLU A 8 18.53 3.76 7.26
N GLU A 9 18.27 2.82 8.17
CA GLU A 9 17.22 1.81 8.00
C GLU A 9 15.85 2.44 7.94
N PHE A 10 15.59 3.40 8.81
CA PHE A 10 14.32 4.14 8.79
C PHE A 10 14.13 4.89 7.48
N ILE A 11 15.18 5.58 7.01
CA ILE A 11 15.13 6.34 5.76
C ILE A 11 14.92 5.40 4.57
N ALA A 12 15.58 4.23 4.54
CA ALA A 12 15.44 3.27 3.47
C ALA A 12 13.99 2.76 3.36
N GLY A 13 13.39 2.35 4.47
CA GLY A 13 12.01 1.89 4.48
C GLY A 13 11.03 3.00 4.14
N TYR A 14 11.27 4.19 4.66
CA TYR A 14 10.45 5.36 4.35
C TYR A 14 10.52 5.71 2.87
N ASN A 15 11.72 5.69 2.27
CA ASN A 15 11.89 6.00 0.86
C ASN A 15 11.21 4.96 -0.03
N GLU A 16 11.31 3.69 0.31
CA GLU A 16 10.62 2.63 -0.43
C GLU A 16 9.11 2.85 -0.40
N PHE A 17 8.55 3.16 0.78
CA PHE A 17 7.13 3.44 0.90
C PHE A 17 6.72 4.70 0.14
N MET A 18 7.51 5.78 0.25
CA MET A 18 7.15 7.08 -0.32
C MET A 18 7.41 7.18 -1.82
N PHE A 19 8.38 6.45 -2.36
CA PHE A 19 8.84 6.65 -3.74
C PHE A 19 8.85 5.37 -4.57
N GLY A 20 8.70 4.21 -3.96
CA GLY A 20 8.60 2.95 -4.69
C GLY A 20 7.21 2.80 -5.33
N ASP A 21 7.11 1.89 -6.29
CA ASP A 21 5.83 1.59 -6.94
C ASP A 21 5.02 0.64 -6.06
N TRP A 22 3.81 1.05 -5.69
CA TRP A 22 2.92 0.21 -4.88
C TRP A 22 2.10 -0.74 -5.72
N PHE A 23 1.82 -0.36 -6.96
CA PHE A 23 0.86 -1.11 -7.77
C PHE A 23 1.48 -1.49 -9.10
N PRO A 24 1.05 -2.64 -9.67
CA PRO A 24 1.61 -3.12 -10.92
C PRO A 24 1.22 -2.24 -12.11
N THR A 25 2.04 -2.29 -13.14
CA THR A 25 1.67 -1.78 -14.45
C THR A 25 0.78 -2.81 -15.14
N TYR A 26 -0.33 -2.37 -15.71
CA TYR A 26 -1.24 -3.26 -16.40
C TYR A 26 -0.96 -3.19 -17.91
N GLY A 27 -0.53 -4.32 -18.46
CA GLY A 27 -0.22 -4.43 -19.89
C GLY A 27 -1.17 -5.36 -20.66
N GLY A 28 -2.41 -5.50 -20.18
CA GLY A 28 -3.36 -6.44 -20.72
C GLY A 28 -3.56 -7.64 -19.80
N THR A 29 -4.40 -8.60 -20.19
CA THR A 29 -4.67 -9.76 -19.34
C THR A 29 -3.46 -10.67 -19.27
N SER A 30 -2.92 -10.85 -18.07
CA SER A 30 -1.85 -11.81 -17.79
C SER A 30 -2.50 -13.12 -17.34
N GLN A 31 -2.09 -14.22 -17.97
CA GLN A 31 -2.60 -15.54 -17.61
C GLN A 31 -1.61 -16.29 -16.71
N SER A 32 -1.01 -15.57 -15.76
CA SER A 32 -0.12 -16.19 -14.78
C SER A 32 -0.35 -15.52 -13.43
N GLY A 33 -0.25 -16.27 -12.35
CA GLY A 33 -0.42 -15.75 -11.00
C GLY A 33 -1.28 -16.68 -10.15
N THR A 34 -1.53 -16.23 -8.90
CA THR A 34 -2.20 -17.06 -7.90
C THR A 34 -3.68 -17.32 -8.20
N SER A 35 -4.35 -16.39 -8.88
CA SER A 35 -5.76 -16.55 -9.23
C SER A 35 -5.97 -17.12 -10.62
N TYR A 36 -4.89 -17.48 -11.30
CA TYR A 36 -5.01 -18.14 -12.60
C TYR A 36 -5.23 -19.63 -12.40
N ASP A 37 -6.34 -20.13 -12.94
CA ASP A 37 -6.68 -21.54 -12.88
C ASP A 37 -6.51 -22.15 -14.29
N PRO A 38 -5.49 -23.01 -14.49
CA PRO A 38 -5.26 -23.60 -15.82
C PRO A 38 -6.37 -24.53 -16.28
N ASP A 39 -7.23 -25.01 -15.38
CA ASP A 39 -8.36 -25.87 -15.73
C ASP A 39 -9.62 -25.08 -16.09
N HIS A 40 -9.63 -23.78 -15.85
CA HIS A 40 -10.73 -22.91 -16.21
C HIS A 40 -10.53 -22.35 -17.62
N VAL A 41 -11.61 -22.27 -18.38
CA VAL A 41 -11.57 -21.69 -19.74
C VAL A 41 -11.90 -20.20 -19.63
N TYR A 42 -10.90 -19.37 -19.82
CA TYR A 42 -11.07 -17.93 -19.81
C TYR A 42 -11.47 -17.41 -21.19
N ASP A 43 -12.19 -16.30 -21.22
CA ASP A 43 -12.54 -15.63 -22.45
C ASP A 43 -11.31 -14.96 -23.08
N PRO A 44 -11.33 -14.68 -24.39
CA PRO A 44 -10.26 -13.89 -25.01
C PRO A 44 -10.15 -12.51 -24.39
N PRO A 45 -8.98 -11.84 -24.47
CA PRO A 45 -8.83 -10.48 -23.99
C PRO A 45 -9.93 -9.56 -24.54
N ASN A 46 -10.47 -8.71 -23.68
CA ASN A 46 -11.60 -7.83 -23.99
C ASN A 46 -11.19 -6.37 -23.76
N PRO A 47 -11.22 -5.52 -24.82
CA PRO A 47 -10.81 -4.10 -24.65
C PRO A 47 -11.67 -3.34 -23.63
N GLU A 48 -12.94 -3.67 -23.50
CA GLU A 48 -13.83 -3.03 -22.54
C GLU A 48 -13.42 -3.40 -21.10
N CYS A 49 -13.10 -4.67 -20.86
CA CYS A 49 -12.58 -5.12 -19.58
C CYS A 49 -11.26 -4.40 -19.26
N ASP A 50 -10.35 -4.36 -20.22
CA ASP A 50 -9.05 -3.71 -20.05
C ASP A 50 -9.21 -2.23 -19.71
N ALA A 51 -10.15 -1.53 -20.34
CA ALA A 51 -10.44 -0.13 -20.06
C ALA A 51 -10.96 0.07 -18.63
N LYS A 52 -11.84 -0.81 -18.18
CA LYS A 52 -12.36 -0.75 -16.80
C LYS A 52 -11.26 -1.01 -15.77
N ILE A 53 -10.43 -2.01 -16.01
CA ILE A 53 -9.31 -2.32 -15.10
C ILE A 53 -8.29 -1.19 -15.10
N SER A 54 -7.96 -0.62 -16.25
CA SER A 54 -7.05 0.53 -16.31
C SER A 54 -7.58 1.72 -15.54
N SER A 55 -8.89 1.98 -15.61
CA SER A 55 -9.54 3.04 -14.84
C SER A 55 -9.42 2.79 -13.33
N LEU A 56 -9.63 1.55 -12.89
CA LEU A 56 -9.51 1.18 -11.48
C LEU A 56 -8.05 1.28 -10.99
N LEU A 57 -7.10 0.88 -11.82
CA LEU A 57 -5.68 1.08 -11.48
C LEU A 57 -5.33 2.55 -11.36
N SER A 58 -5.91 3.42 -12.20
CA SER A 58 -5.73 4.87 -12.07
C SER A 58 -6.26 5.38 -10.74
N GLN A 59 -7.37 4.83 -10.24
CA GLN A 59 -7.86 5.15 -8.90
C GLN A 59 -6.86 4.70 -7.83
N LEU A 60 -6.24 3.52 -7.98
CA LEU A 60 -5.21 3.07 -7.05
C LEU A 60 -3.99 3.99 -7.07
N TYR A 61 -3.55 4.45 -8.22
CA TYR A 61 -2.44 5.39 -8.31
C TYR A 61 -2.77 6.72 -7.62
N SER A 62 -4.01 7.19 -7.73
CA SER A 62 -4.47 8.39 -7.02
C SER A 62 -4.48 8.17 -5.51
N LEU A 63 -4.94 7.00 -5.06
CA LEU A 63 -4.92 6.63 -3.64
C LEU A 63 -3.49 6.54 -3.13
N GLU A 64 -2.58 5.98 -3.91
CA GLU A 64 -1.15 5.91 -3.57
C GLU A 64 -0.59 7.31 -3.33
N SER A 65 -0.84 8.23 -4.24
CA SER A 65 -0.38 9.61 -4.13
C SER A 65 -0.95 10.30 -2.88
N SER A 66 -2.25 10.14 -2.64
CA SER A 66 -2.92 10.70 -1.47
C SER A 66 -2.38 10.07 -0.17
N ALA A 67 -2.16 8.76 -0.17
CA ALA A 67 -1.64 8.06 1.00
C ALA A 67 -0.22 8.51 1.34
N ARG A 68 0.62 8.73 0.33
CA ARG A 68 1.97 9.25 0.55
C ARG A 68 1.94 10.61 1.22
N SER A 69 1.06 11.49 0.78
CA SER A 69 0.87 12.80 1.41
C SER A 69 0.36 12.68 2.83
N ALA A 70 -0.60 11.78 3.06
CA ALA A 70 -1.16 11.55 4.40
C ALA A 70 -0.11 10.99 5.35
N VAL A 71 0.73 10.07 4.89
CA VAL A 71 1.83 9.52 5.69
C VAL A 71 2.85 10.61 6.02
N SER A 72 3.20 11.43 5.04
CA SER A 72 4.13 12.53 5.27
C SER A 72 3.61 13.49 6.34
N SER A 73 2.33 13.85 6.29
CA SER A 73 1.69 14.70 7.30
C SER A 73 1.65 14.02 8.67
N ALA A 74 1.34 12.72 8.70
CA ALA A 74 1.30 11.95 9.95
C ALA A 74 2.69 11.88 10.60
N ILE A 75 3.73 11.66 9.81
CA ILE A 75 5.11 11.64 10.30
C ILE A 75 5.51 13.00 10.85
N SER A 76 5.16 14.09 10.17
CA SER A 76 5.42 15.45 10.68
C SER A 76 4.72 15.69 12.00
N ALA A 77 3.44 15.33 12.12
CA ALA A 77 2.69 15.48 13.35
C ALA A 77 3.29 14.64 14.48
N ALA A 78 3.71 13.42 14.17
CA ALA A 78 4.36 12.55 15.15
C ALA A 78 5.68 13.14 15.64
N LYS A 79 6.49 13.71 14.75
CA LYS A 79 7.74 14.38 15.13
C LYS A 79 7.48 15.56 16.04
N ASP A 80 6.49 16.39 15.73
CA ASP A 80 6.12 17.54 16.55
C ASP A 80 5.67 17.10 17.95
N GLU A 81 4.85 16.08 18.02
CA GLU A 81 4.41 15.54 19.32
C GLU A 81 5.57 14.99 20.12
N TYR A 82 6.45 14.22 19.48
CA TYR A 82 7.64 13.66 20.16
C TYR A 82 8.55 14.77 20.69
N HIS A 83 8.79 15.82 19.91
CA HIS A 83 9.65 16.93 20.32
C HIS A 83 9.02 17.83 21.39
N SER A 84 7.70 17.76 21.57
CA SER A 84 7.02 18.48 22.64
C SER A 84 7.11 17.78 23.99
N LEU A 85 7.57 16.52 24.02
CA LEU A 85 7.71 15.78 25.26
C LEU A 85 8.88 16.30 26.09
N PRO A 86 8.80 16.17 27.44
CA PRO A 86 9.99 16.39 28.28
C PRO A 86 11.12 15.45 27.88
N ALA A 87 12.37 15.88 28.09
CA ALA A 87 13.53 15.11 27.63
C ALA A 87 13.54 13.67 28.15
N GLU A 88 13.12 13.47 29.40
CA GLU A 88 13.10 12.13 30.02
C GLU A 88 12.02 11.20 29.39
N GLU A 89 11.05 11.76 28.71
CA GLU A 89 10.01 10.99 28.03
C GLU A 89 10.29 10.75 26.55
N ARG A 90 11.36 11.31 26.01
CA ARG A 90 11.75 11.11 24.61
C ARG A 90 12.50 9.81 24.43
N THR A 91 11.81 8.72 24.70
CA THR A 91 12.36 7.36 24.55
C THR A 91 12.01 6.79 23.19
N PHE A 92 12.73 5.74 22.78
CA PHE A 92 12.44 5.02 21.54
C PHE A 92 11.03 4.44 21.58
N ALA A 93 10.62 3.88 22.71
CA ALA A 93 9.29 3.28 22.87
C ALA A 93 8.20 4.35 22.65
N ASN A 94 8.37 5.55 23.22
CA ASN A 94 7.41 6.63 23.03
C ASN A 94 7.39 7.13 21.60
N LYS A 95 8.55 7.17 20.93
CA LYS A 95 8.64 7.55 19.52
C LYS A 95 7.83 6.60 18.64
N VAL A 96 7.99 5.31 18.84
CA VAL A 96 7.25 4.28 18.07
C VAL A 96 5.76 4.39 18.35
N SER A 97 5.39 4.53 19.61
CA SER A 97 3.99 4.64 20.04
C SER A 97 3.29 5.85 19.41
N ILE A 98 3.97 6.99 19.39
CA ILE A 98 3.43 8.23 18.81
C ILE A 98 3.29 8.08 17.29
N ALA A 99 4.32 7.53 16.62
CA ALA A 99 4.27 7.28 15.19
C ALA A 99 3.09 6.36 14.83
N TYR A 100 2.92 5.29 15.58
CA TYR A 100 1.82 4.35 15.38
C TYR A 100 0.45 5.01 15.53
N LYS A 101 0.31 5.84 16.56
CA LYS A 101 -0.93 6.57 16.82
C LYS A 101 -1.34 7.43 15.61
N HIS A 102 -0.38 8.17 15.06
CA HIS A 102 -0.65 9.04 13.91
C HIS A 102 -0.84 8.27 12.60
N LEU A 103 -0.18 7.12 12.45
CA LEU A 103 -0.26 6.34 11.21
C LEU A 103 -1.45 5.38 11.17
N SER A 104 -2.00 4.97 12.31
CA SER A 104 -3.06 3.97 12.34
C SER A 104 -4.34 4.43 11.64
N SER A 105 -4.70 5.70 11.76
CA SER A 105 -5.88 6.22 11.07
C SER A 105 -5.66 6.32 9.57
N VAL A 106 -4.45 6.65 9.15
CA VAL A 106 -4.08 6.65 7.74
C VAL A 106 -4.17 5.23 7.16
N GLU A 107 -3.58 4.28 7.88
CA GLU A 107 -3.63 2.86 7.49
C GLU A 107 -5.07 2.39 7.31
N SER A 108 -5.92 2.63 8.31
CA SER A 108 -7.32 2.20 8.27
C SER A 108 -8.08 2.81 7.08
N THR A 109 -7.89 4.10 6.85
CA THR A 109 -8.54 4.81 5.76
C THR A 109 -8.17 4.25 4.40
N TYR A 110 -6.87 4.04 4.18
CA TYR A 110 -6.39 3.58 2.87
C TYR A 110 -6.53 2.07 2.68
N ASP A 111 -6.47 1.28 3.75
CA ASP A 111 -6.80 -0.14 3.67
C ASP A 111 -8.22 -0.33 3.13
N SER A 112 -9.18 0.43 3.66
CA SER A 112 -10.57 0.36 3.20
C SER A 112 -10.71 0.82 1.75
N ALA A 113 -10.08 1.93 1.40
CA ALA A 113 -10.17 2.48 0.04
C ALA A 113 -9.54 1.55 -1.00
N VAL A 114 -8.34 1.04 -0.72
CA VAL A 114 -7.66 0.10 -1.63
C VAL A 114 -8.44 -1.20 -1.74
N SER A 115 -8.92 -1.73 -0.62
CA SER A 115 -9.72 -2.95 -0.60
C SER A 115 -10.98 -2.82 -1.47
N SER A 116 -11.64 -1.67 -1.42
CA SER A 116 -12.83 -1.42 -2.23
C SER A 116 -12.51 -1.42 -3.73
N VAL A 117 -11.42 -0.78 -4.13
CA VAL A 117 -11.01 -0.76 -5.54
C VAL A 117 -10.61 -2.15 -6.02
N VAL A 118 -9.83 -2.88 -5.22
CA VAL A 118 -9.42 -4.24 -5.56
C VAL A 118 -10.63 -5.17 -5.68
N SER A 119 -11.60 -5.04 -4.81
CA SER A 119 -12.84 -5.82 -4.88
C SER A 119 -13.61 -5.54 -6.17
N GLU A 120 -13.66 -4.27 -6.58
CA GLU A 120 -14.29 -3.90 -7.84
C GLU A 120 -13.51 -4.45 -9.04
N MET A 121 -12.18 -4.45 -8.98
CA MET A 121 -11.35 -5.09 -10.01
C MET A 121 -11.70 -6.57 -10.14
N ARG A 122 -11.84 -7.27 -9.01
CA ARG A 122 -12.20 -8.69 -9.02
C ARG A 122 -13.58 -8.90 -9.65
N ARG A 123 -14.55 -8.05 -9.29
CA ARG A 123 -15.90 -8.12 -9.86
C ARG A 123 -15.87 -7.98 -11.38
N VAL A 124 -15.15 -6.99 -11.89
CA VAL A 124 -15.02 -6.75 -13.32
C VAL A 124 -14.36 -7.95 -14.02
N LEU A 125 -13.25 -8.43 -13.46
CA LEU A 125 -12.55 -9.57 -14.07
C LEU A 125 -13.43 -10.83 -14.13
N ARG A 126 -14.20 -11.08 -13.08
CA ARG A 126 -15.16 -12.21 -13.07
C ARG A 126 -16.27 -12.02 -14.10
N GLU A 127 -16.79 -10.81 -14.20
CA GLU A 127 -17.84 -10.49 -15.17
C GLU A 127 -17.41 -10.78 -16.60
N TYR A 128 -16.16 -10.50 -16.92
CA TYR A 128 -15.60 -10.75 -18.25
C TYR A 128 -14.88 -12.09 -18.37
N ASN A 129 -15.00 -12.95 -17.38
CA ASN A 129 -14.35 -14.26 -17.33
C ASN A 129 -12.85 -14.18 -17.61
N GLN A 130 -12.19 -13.28 -16.87
CA GLN A 130 -10.74 -13.06 -16.94
C GLN A 130 -10.08 -13.46 -15.62
N PRO A 131 -8.80 -13.86 -15.64
CA PRO A 131 -8.07 -14.17 -14.40
C PRO A 131 -7.98 -12.95 -13.49
N GLU A 132 -8.02 -13.17 -12.18
CA GLU A 132 -7.95 -12.10 -11.18
C GLU A 132 -6.52 -11.72 -10.79
N THR A 133 -5.56 -12.11 -11.60
CA THR A 133 -4.12 -11.94 -11.29
C THR A 133 -3.74 -10.51 -10.97
N VAL A 134 -4.20 -9.54 -11.76
CA VAL A 134 -3.83 -8.13 -11.55
C VAL A 134 -4.40 -7.61 -10.23
N ALA A 135 -5.58 -8.08 -9.82
CA ALA A 135 -6.16 -7.71 -8.54
C ALA A 135 -5.35 -8.30 -7.37
N ASP A 136 -4.91 -9.55 -7.49
CA ASP A 136 -4.02 -10.18 -6.51
C ASP A 136 -2.71 -9.41 -6.38
N GLN A 137 -2.12 -9.03 -7.50
CA GLN A 137 -0.87 -8.28 -7.54
C GLN A 137 -1.03 -6.91 -6.87
N ALA A 138 -2.13 -6.21 -7.18
CA ALA A 138 -2.40 -4.91 -6.59
C ALA A 138 -2.48 -4.99 -5.07
N TRP A 139 -3.22 -5.96 -4.56
CA TRP A 139 -3.36 -6.14 -3.11
C TRP A 139 -2.03 -6.54 -2.46
N SER A 140 -1.32 -7.48 -3.07
CA SER A 140 -0.03 -7.96 -2.58
C SER A 140 1.00 -6.83 -2.52
N TYR A 141 1.09 -6.02 -3.55
CA TYR A 141 2.03 -4.89 -3.60
C TYR A 141 1.71 -3.85 -2.54
N TYR A 142 0.43 -3.56 -2.33
CA TYR A 142 0.01 -2.64 -1.27
C TYR A 142 0.40 -3.17 0.11
N GLN A 143 0.16 -4.45 0.39
CA GLN A 143 0.52 -5.07 1.66
C GLN A 143 2.03 -5.05 1.88
N SER A 144 2.81 -5.29 0.83
CA SER A 144 4.28 -5.24 0.91
C SER A 144 4.79 -3.84 1.23
N ALA A 145 4.25 -2.83 0.57
CA ALA A 145 4.63 -1.44 0.83
C ALA A 145 4.31 -1.04 2.28
N LYS A 146 3.14 -1.41 2.76
CA LYS A 146 2.72 -1.14 4.13
C LYS A 146 3.61 -1.84 5.14
N SER A 147 3.95 -3.11 4.89
CA SER A 147 4.82 -3.89 5.76
C SER A 147 6.23 -3.29 5.83
N SER A 148 6.76 -2.84 4.70
CA SER A 148 8.08 -2.18 4.65
C SER A 148 8.09 -0.93 5.53
N MET A 149 7.04 -0.13 5.47
CA MET A 149 6.94 1.08 6.29
C MET A 149 6.88 0.75 7.79
N ILE A 150 6.03 -0.22 8.15
CA ILE A 150 5.87 -0.62 9.55
C ILE A 150 7.16 -1.21 10.10
N SER A 151 7.83 -2.06 9.33
CA SER A 151 9.10 -2.67 9.75
C SER A 151 10.17 -1.62 10.00
N SER A 152 10.23 -0.57 9.18
CA SER A 152 11.21 0.50 9.36
C SER A 152 10.95 1.30 10.63
N LEU A 153 9.70 1.42 11.07
CA LEU A 153 9.35 2.11 12.31
C LEU A 153 9.66 1.24 13.54
N GLY A 154 9.45 -0.06 13.44
CA GLY A 154 9.59 -0.98 14.56
C GLY A 154 10.97 -1.50 14.79
N GLY A 155 11.84 -1.25 13.87
CA GLY A 155 13.11 -1.80 13.99
C GLY A 155 14.26 -1.71 13.78
#